data_7bd075916de72944fa048e260ee6a18e
#
_entry.id   7bd075916de72944fa048e260ee6a18e
#
_cell.length_a   1.000
_cell.length_b   1.000
_cell.length_c   1.000
_cell.angle_alpha   90.00
_cell.angle_beta   90.00
_cell.angle_gamma   90.00
#
_symmetry.space_group_name_H-M   'P 1'
#
loop_
_entity.id
_entity.type
_entity.pdbx_description
1 polymer ?
#
loop_
_entity_poly.entity_id
_entity_poly.type
_entity_poly.pdbx_seq_one_letter_code
_entity_poly.pdbx_strand_id
1 'polypeptide(L)' 'MFNERLKSIRESHSMNQIKLAQRLGVSKQSVSNWENDNIQPSIEMLIKIARLFSVSTDYLLG' A
#
# COMPACT_ATOMS: atom_id res chain seq x y z
N MET A 1 -1.47 0.02 12.25
CA MET A 1 -0.14 -0.27 11.70
C MET A 1 -0.21 -0.17 10.20
N PHE A 2 0.92 -0.23 9.52
CA PHE A 2 0.97 -0.01 8.07
C PHE A 2 0.07 -0.97 7.27
N ASN A 3 0.12 -2.26 7.58
CA ASN A 3 -0.64 -3.25 6.82
C ASN A 3 -2.14 -2.96 6.83
N GLU A 4 -2.67 -2.62 7.98
CA GLU A 4 -4.09 -2.31 8.13
C GLU A 4 -4.44 -0.98 7.44
N ARG A 5 -3.58 0.01 7.55
CA ARG A 5 -3.79 1.31 6.92
C ARG A 5 -3.76 1.20 5.41
N LEU A 6 -2.83 0.42 4.87
CA LEU A 6 -2.75 0.22 3.44
C LEU A 6 -4.03 -0.42 2.91
N LYS A 7 -4.49 -1.48 3.56
CA LYS A 7 -5.71 -2.15 3.14
C LYS A 7 -6.91 -1.20 3.22
N SER A 8 -7.00 -0.45 4.32
CA SER A 8 -8.11 0.48 4.54
C SER A 8 -8.16 1.55 3.46
N ILE A 9 -7.01 2.19 3.16
CA ILE A 9 -7.00 3.27 2.18
C ILE A 9 -7.22 2.73 0.77
N ARG A 10 -6.71 1.54 0.47
CA ARG A 10 -6.96 0.89 -0.82
C ARG A 10 -8.46 0.66 -1.01
N GLU A 11 -9.11 0.09 -0.02
CA GLU A 11 -10.55 -0.19 -0.08
C GLU A 11 -11.38 1.08 -0.17
N SER A 12 -10.95 2.12 0.52
CA SER A 12 -11.66 3.41 0.47
C SER A 12 -11.60 4.05 -0.92
N HIS A 13 -10.64 3.66 -1.74
CA HIS A 13 -10.52 4.12 -3.12
C HIS A 13 -11.11 3.11 -4.12
N SER A 14 -11.86 2.14 -3.61
CA SER A 14 -12.54 1.13 -4.43
C SER A 14 -11.57 0.33 -5.32
N MET A 15 -10.37 0.08 -4.79
CA MET A 15 -9.36 -0.72 -5.50
C MET A 15 -9.26 -2.11 -4.91
N ASN A 16 -9.12 -3.13 -5.77
CA ASN A 16 -8.68 -4.44 -5.29
C ASN A 16 -7.14 -4.49 -5.30
N GLN A 17 -6.56 -5.58 -4.82
CA GLN A 17 -5.11 -5.71 -4.74
C GLN A 17 -4.45 -5.67 -6.11
N ILE A 18 -5.11 -6.25 -7.12
CA ILE A 18 -4.59 -6.25 -8.49
C ILE A 18 -4.47 -4.83 -9.02
N LYS A 19 -5.50 -4.02 -8.80
CA LYS A 19 -5.50 -2.63 -9.27
C LYS A 19 -4.41 -1.81 -8.60
N LEU A 20 -4.26 -1.96 -7.29
CA LEU A 20 -3.20 -1.26 -6.58
C LEU A 20 -1.82 -1.68 -7.09
N ALA A 21 -1.62 -2.98 -7.29
CA ALA A 21 -0.36 -3.49 -7.82
C ALA A 21 -0.03 -2.88 -9.17
N GLN A 22 -1.03 -2.77 -10.06
CA GLN A 22 -0.86 -2.15 -11.36
C GLN A 22 -0.44 -0.68 -11.24
N ARG A 23 -1.07 0.05 -10.34
CA ARG A 23 -0.78 1.46 -10.13
C ARG A 23 0.63 1.68 -9.57
N LEU A 24 1.13 0.73 -8.80
CA LEU A 24 2.45 0.83 -8.19
C LEU A 24 3.54 0.17 -9.04
N GLY A 25 3.17 -0.59 -10.07
CA GLY A 25 4.13 -1.28 -10.91
C GLY A 25 4.74 -2.50 -10.24
N VAL A 26 3.99 -3.17 -9.37
CA VAL A 26 4.46 -4.36 -8.64
C VAL A 26 3.48 -5.50 -8.86
N SER A 27 3.81 -6.68 -8.33
CA SER A 27 2.94 -7.84 -8.41
C SER A 27 1.83 -7.76 -7.36
N LYS A 28 0.72 -8.46 -7.62
CA LYS A 28 -0.34 -8.59 -6.63
C LYS A 28 0.20 -9.24 -5.36
N GLN A 29 1.14 -10.19 -5.50
CA GLN A 29 1.74 -10.88 -4.36
C GLN A 29 2.46 -9.90 -3.43
N SER A 30 3.12 -8.88 -4.00
CA SER A 30 3.77 -7.85 -3.18
C SER A 30 2.75 -7.11 -2.33
N VAL A 31 1.64 -6.68 -2.94
CA VAL A 31 0.58 -5.98 -2.20
C VAL A 31 0.01 -6.89 -1.12
N SER A 32 -0.26 -8.15 -1.45
CA SER A 32 -0.78 -9.11 -0.48
C SER A 32 0.18 -9.29 0.69
N ASN A 33 1.47 -9.42 0.42
CA ASN A 33 2.48 -9.56 1.47
C ASN A 33 2.51 -8.36 2.41
N TRP A 34 2.39 -7.16 1.85
CA TRP A 34 2.36 -5.94 2.66
C TRP A 34 1.11 -5.88 3.55
N GLU A 35 -0.03 -6.27 3.01
CA GLU A 35 -1.30 -6.21 3.76
C GLU A 35 -1.41 -7.33 4.80
N ASN A 36 -0.69 -8.43 4.60
CA ASN A 36 -0.65 -9.53 5.56
C ASN A 36 0.50 -9.41 6.56
N ASP A 37 1.25 -8.30 6.49
CA ASP A 37 2.37 -8.02 7.38
C ASP A 37 3.49 -9.06 7.26
N ASN A 38 3.60 -9.71 6.11
CA ASN A 38 4.67 -10.69 5.88
C ASN A 38 5.97 -10.01 5.49
N ILE A 39 5.89 -8.96 4.68
CA ILE A 39 7.06 -8.23 4.17
C ILE A 39 6.71 -6.75 4.19
N GLN A 40 7.67 -5.91 4.57
CA GLN A 40 7.50 -4.46 4.54
C GLN A 40 7.96 -3.93 3.18
N PRO A 41 7.30 -2.90 2.65
CA PRO A 41 7.79 -2.27 1.42
C PRO A 41 9.06 -1.48 1.70
N SER A 42 9.83 -1.22 0.64
CA SER A 42 10.98 -0.34 0.73
C SER A 42 10.52 1.09 1.05
N ILE A 43 11.47 1.92 1.51
CA ILE A 43 11.17 3.32 1.78
C ILE A 43 10.68 4.01 0.50
N GLU A 44 11.32 3.71 -0.63
CA GLU A 44 10.92 4.28 -1.91
C GLU A 44 9.49 3.90 -2.28
N MET A 45 9.13 2.63 -2.05
CA MET A 45 7.77 2.18 -2.33
C MET A 45 6.77 2.79 -1.36
N LEU A 46 7.15 2.96 -0.10
CA LEU A 46 6.30 3.62 0.89
C LEU A 46 5.96 5.05 0.46
N ILE A 47 6.96 5.78 -0.03
CA ILE A 47 6.76 7.13 -0.54
C ILE A 47 5.83 7.12 -1.76
N LYS A 48 6.01 6.15 -2.64
CA LYS A 48 5.17 6.02 -3.84
C LYS A 48 3.71 5.77 -3.47
N ILE A 49 3.48 4.91 -2.48
CA ILE A 49 2.13 4.63 -1.98
C ILE A 49 1.51 5.91 -1.40
N ALA A 50 2.27 6.62 -0.58
CA ALA A 50 1.80 7.85 0.04
C ALA A 50 1.39 8.88 -1.02
N ARG A 51 2.20 9.02 -2.07
CA ARG A 51 1.89 9.95 -3.16
C ARG A 51 0.68 9.52 -3.94
N LEU A 52 0.53 8.23 -4.20
CA LEU A 52 -0.61 7.72 -4.95
C LEU A 52 -1.93 8.09 -4.26
N PHE A 53 -1.97 7.97 -2.94
CA PHE A 53 -3.18 8.24 -2.17
C PHE A 53 -3.23 9.64 -1.58
N SER A 54 -2.22 10.47 -1.84
CA SER A 54 -2.14 11.84 -1.30
C SER A 54 -2.22 11.89 0.22
N VAL A 55 -1.52 10.97 0.86
CA VAL A 55 -1.41 10.93 2.32
C VAL A 55 0.06 11.02 2.72
N SER A 56 0.31 11.27 3.99
CA SER A 56 1.69 11.31 4.49
C SER A 56 2.20 9.89 4.75
N THR A 57 3.52 9.74 4.77
CA THR A 57 4.12 8.48 5.19
C THR A 57 3.82 8.21 6.65
N ASP A 58 3.74 9.27 7.47
CA ASP A 58 3.37 9.14 8.89
C ASP A 58 1.99 8.51 9.04
N TYR A 59 1.05 8.91 8.20
CA TYR A 59 -0.30 8.31 8.21
C TYR A 59 -0.23 6.81 7.96
N LEU A 60 0.55 6.40 6.95
CA LEU A 60 0.65 5.00 6.59
C LEU A 60 1.33 4.18 7.67
N LEU A 61 2.31 4.76 8.34
CA LEU A 61 3.06 4.05 9.38
C LEU A 61 2.31 3.98 10.71
N GLY A 62 1.31 4.80 10.86
CA GLY A 62 0.53 4.86 12.08
C GLY A 62 1.19 5.71 13.11
#